data_7ca79f33fe15329184282cc4e2f23c0a
#
_entry.id   7ca79f33fe15329184282cc4e2f23c0a
#
_cell.length_a   1.000
_cell.length_b   1.000
_cell.length_c   1.000
_cell.angle_alpha   90.00
_cell.angle_beta   90.00
_cell.angle_gamma   90.00
#
_symmetry.space_group_name_H-M   'P 1'
#
loop_
_entity.id
_entity.type
_entity.pdbx_description
1 polymer ?
#
loop_
_entity_poly.entity_id
_entity_poly.type
_entity_poly.pdbx_seq_one_letter_code
_entity_poly.pdbx_strand_id
1 'polypeptide(L)'
;MPSHHRYLLFSGGNLGPWALAEIRPDDRLVGVDRGALFLLRHGFVPHQAIGDFDSVSAAERAQIEQQVANVTACDPVLKDLSDTEMAFRWALSRQPAEIVLFGAVGSRLDHTLANLHLLAEAHKAQIPCRIIDEKNEVRLFRSCGSSRTRCTCSGNTTATCRFCR
;
A
#
# COMPACT_ATOMS: atom_id res chain seq x y z
N MET A 1 -0.33 13.91 17.15
CA MET A 1 0.93 13.19 17.48
C MET A 1 1.26 12.27 16.32
N PRO A 2 2.46 12.31 15.75
CA PRO A 2 2.85 11.36 14.71
C PRO A 2 2.73 9.93 15.24
N SER A 3 2.18 9.05 14.43
CA SER A 3 2.04 7.63 14.77
C SER A 3 3.41 6.96 14.71
N HIS A 4 3.81 6.25 15.75
CA HIS A 4 5.05 5.46 15.73
C HIS A 4 4.90 4.14 14.96
N HIS A 5 3.70 3.83 14.44
CA HIS A 5 3.42 2.58 13.75
C HIS A 5 3.71 2.69 12.25
N ARG A 6 4.18 1.58 11.69
CA ARG A 6 4.17 1.38 10.24
C ARG A 6 2.78 0.99 9.79
N TYR A 7 2.36 1.47 8.63
CA TYR A 7 1.12 1.09 8.00
C TYR A 7 1.42 0.22 6.78
N LEU A 8 0.92 -1.01 6.79
CA LEU A 8 1.08 -1.98 5.72
C LEU A 8 -0.24 -2.10 4.97
N LEU A 9 -0.27 -1.64 3.72
CA LEU A 9 -1.44 -1.62 2.86
C LEU A 9 -1.37 -2.80 1.89
N PHE A 10 -2.33 -3.70 1.98
CA PHE A 10 -2.46 -4.88 1.12
C PHE A 10 -3.55 -4.62 0.08
N SER A 11 -3.13 -4.28 -1.15
CA SER A 11 -4.03 -4.00 -2.27
C SER A 11 -4.44 -5.30 -3.00
N GLY A 12 -5.40 -5.20 -3.91
CA GLY A 12 -5.99 -6.35 -4.59
C GLY A 12 -5.15 -6.98 -5.72
N GLY A 13 -3.92 -6.52 -5.94
CA GLY A 13 -3.01 -7.06 -6.95
C GLY A 13 -2.36 -8.39 -6.54
N ASN A 14 -1.19 -8.69 -7.12
CA ASN A 14 -0.48 -9.94 -6.80
C ASN A 14 0.05 -9.91 -5.37
N LEU A 15 -0.42 -10.84 -4.55
CA LEU A 15 -0.02 -11.04 -3.16
C LEU A 15 0.40 -12.50 -2.94
N GLY A 16 1.39 -12.70 -2.08
CA GLY A 16 1.88 -14.02 -1.75
C GLY A 16 2.51 -14.08 -0.35
N PRO A 17 3.02 -15.24 0.08
CA PRO A 17 3.63 -15.42 1.40
C PRO A 17 4.78 -14.45 1.69
N TRP A 18 5.45 -13.97 0.66
CA TRP A 18 6.51 -12.96 0.74
C TRP A 18 6.02 -11.64 1.36
N ALA A 19 4.77 -11.25 1.09
CA ALA A 19 4.18 -10.03 1.67
C ALA A 19 3.90 -10.19 3.17
N LEU A 20 3.56 -11.40 3.62
CA LEU A 20 3.30 -11.70 5.03
C LEU A 20 4.58 -11.72 5.85
N ALA A 21 5.70 -12.08 5.25
CA ALA A 21 7.01 -12.12 5.91
C ALA A 21 7.50 -10.72 6.37
N GLU A 22 6.97 -9.66 5.78
CA GLU A 22 7.27 -8.27 6.16
C GLU A 22 6.52 -7.79 7.41
N ILE A 23 5.46 -8.50 7.85
CA ILE A 23 4.60 -8.08 8.97
C ILE A 23 5.35 -8.22 10.29
N ARG A 24 5.28 -7.17 11.10
CA ARG A 24 5.80 -7.12 12.47
C ARG A 24 4.67 -6.94 13.48
N PRO A 25 4.87 -7.30 14.77
CA PRO A 25 3.81 -7.24 15.78
C PRO A 25 3.14 -5.87 15.96
N ASP A 26 3.92 -4.79 15.78
CA ASP A 26 3.42 -3.41 16.00
C ASP A 26 2.88 -2.74 14.73
N ASP A 27 2.81 -3.47 13.62
CA ASP A 27 2.33 -2.93 12.35
C ASP A 27 0.81 -2.74 12.33
N ARG A 28 0.36 -1.71 11.64
CA ARG A 28 -1.04 -1.47 11.35
C ARG A 28 -1.38 -2.01 9.97
N LEU A 29 -2.11 -3.12 9.96
CA LEU A 29 -2.51 -3.78 8.71
C LEU A 29 -3.77 -3.12 8.16
N VAL A 30 -3.72 -2.77 6.88
CA VAL A 30 -4.84 -2.18 6.13
C VAL A 30 -5.11 -3.06 4.92
N GLY A 31 -6.29 -3.62 4.86
CA GLY A 31 -6.75 -4.40 3.71
C GLY A 31 -7.52 -3.51 2.72
N VAL A 32 -7.12 -3.53 1.47
CA VAL A 32 -7.80 -2.80 0.38
C VAL A 32 -8.49 -3.82 -0.51
N ASP A 33 -9.81 -3.79 -0.55
CA ASP A 33 -10.64 -4.76 -1.29
C ASP A 33 -10.23 -6.23 -1.01
N ARG A 34 -9.81 -6.93 -2.06
CA ARG A 34 -9.35 -8.33 -1.98
C ARG A 34 -8.14 -8.51 -1.07
N GLY A 35 -7.38 -7.43 -0.80
CA GLY A 35 -6.27 -7.47 0.14
C GLY A 35 -6.71 -7.72 1.59
N ALA A 36 -7.92 -7.29 1.97
CA ALA A 36 -8.51 -7.63 3.27
C ALA A 36 -8.76 -9.14 3.39
N LEU A 37 -9.33 -9.76 2.34
CA LEU A 37 -9.53 -11.21 2.31
C LEU A 37 -8.22 -12.00 2.33
N PHE A 38 -7.21 -11.51 1.62
CA PHE A 38 -5.89 -12.15 1.64
C PHE A 38 -5.35 -12.22 3.06
N LEU A 39 -5.41 -11.14 3.82
CA LEU A 39 -4.98 -11.11 5.23
C LEU A 39 -5.80 -12.10 6.08
N LEU A 40 -7.13 -12.04 6.01
CA LEU A 40 -8.01 -12.91 6.78
C LEU A 40 -7.78 -14.41 6.50
N ARG A 41 -7.57 -14.78 5.24
CA ARG A 41 -7.29 -16.18 4.83
C ARG A 41 -5.96 -16.71 5.38
N HIS A 42 -5.05 -15.80 5.74
CA HIS A 42 -3.76 -16.15 6.34
C HIS A 42 -3.70 -15.90 7.86
N GLY A 43 -4.87 -15.69 8.49
CA GLY A 43 -4.95 -15.54 9.94
C GLY A 43 -4.59 -14.16 10.49
N PHE A 44 -4.45 -13.15 9.61
CA PHE A 44 -4.22 -11.78 10.01
C PHE A 44 -5.51 -10.96 9.93
N VAL A 45 -5.91 -10.36 11.04
CA VAL A 45 -7.06 -9.45 11.07
C VAL A 45 -6.57 -8.02 10.79
N PRO A 46 -7.00 -7.39 9.68
CA PRO A 46 -6.63 -6.01 9.42
C PRO A 46 -7.26 -5.06 10.45
N HIS A 47 -6.53 -4.00 10.79
CA HIS A 47 -7.02 -2.93 11.66
C HIS A 47 -8.06 -2.05 10.94
N GLN A 48 -7.98 -2.02 9.62
CA GLN A 48 -8.86 -1.26 8.75
C GLN A 48 -9.05 -2.01 7.44
N ALA A 49 -10.28 -2.04 6.92
CA ALA A 49 -10.56 -2.43 5.55
C ALA A 49 -11.15 -1.23 4.79
N ILE A 50 -10.66 -0.99 3.57
CA ILE A 50 -11.04 0.16 2.73
C ILE A 50 -11.31 -0.35 1.32
N GLY A 51 -12.41 0.08 0.70
CA GLY A 51 -12.75 -0.26 -0.65
C GLY A 51 -14.25 -0.22 -0.89
N ASP A 52 -14.67 -0.38 -2.15
CA ASP A 52 -16.09 -0.57 -2.51
C ASP A 52 -16.50 -2.05 -2.45
N PHE A 53 -15.49 -2.94 -2.39
CA PHE A 53 -15.64 -4.38 -2.29
C PHE A 53 -16.42 -5.00 -3.46
N ASP A 54 -16.41 -4.35 -4.62
CA ASP A 54 -17.06 -4.84 -5.84
C ASP A 54 -16.33 -6.05 -6.43
N SER A 55 -15.05 -6.19 -6.12
CA SER A 55 -14.17 -7.28 -6.55
C SER A 55 -14.29 -8.56 -5.71
N VAL A 56 -15.13 -8.56 -4.66
CA VAL A 56 -15.37 -9.69 -3.76
C VAL A 56 -16.84 -10.14 -3.80
N SER A 57 -17.11 -11.40 -3.52
CA SER A 57 -18.47 -11.90 -3.43
C SER A 57 -19.19 -11.39 -2.18
N ALA A 58 -20.53 -11.44 -2.18
CA ALA A 58 -21.34 -11.04 -1.02
C ALA A 58 -20.97 -11.81 0.26
N ALA A 59 -20.64 -13.10 0.15
CA ALA A 59 -20.23 -13.93 1.28
C ALA A 59 -18.86 -13.49 1.83
N GLU A 60 -17.90 -13.16 0.95
CA GLU A 60 -16.59 -12.68 1.32
C GLU A 60 -16.66 -11.28 1.94
N ARG A 61 -17.51 -10.41 1.41
CA ARG A 61 -17.79 -9.10 2.01
C ARG A 61 -18.36 -9.25 3.42
N ALA A 62 -19.35 -10.12 3.61
CA ALA A 62 -19.90 -10.39 4.94
C ALA A 62 -18.83 -10.91 5.91
N GLN A 63 -17.90 -11.75 5.44
CA GLN A 63 -16.77 -12.22 6.24
C GLN A 63 -15.86 -11.05 6.68
N ILE A 64 -15.55 -10.11 5.77
CA ILE A 64 -14.75 -8.92 6.11
C ILE A 64 -15.48 -8.09 7.16
N GLU A 65 -16.77 -7.79 6.95
CA GLU A 65 -17.58 -6.98 7.86
C GLU A 65 -17.75 -7.62 9.25
N GLN A 66 -17.73 -8.94 9.35
CA GLN A 66 -17.80 -9.66 10.63
C GLN A 66 -16.47 -9.68 11.39
N GLN A 67 -15.33 -9.76 10.69
CA GLN A 67 -14.04 -10.00 11.31
C GLN A 67 -13.20 -8.72 11.45
N VAL A 68 -13.47 -7.69 10.67
CA VAL A 68 -12.75 -6.42 10.71
C VAL A 68 -13.59 -5.36 11.43
N ALA A 69 -13.07 -4.85 12.53
CA ALA A 69 -13.80 -3.88 13.36
C ALA A 69 -14.06 -2.54 12.64
N ASN A 70 -13.16 -2.14 11.75
CA ASN A 70 -13.23 -0.87 11.04
C ASN A 70 -13.28 -1.14 9.53
N VAL A 71 -14.44 -0.99 8.93
CA VAL A 71 -14.64 -1.07 7.48
C VAL A 71 -15.09 0.30 6.97
N THR A 72 -14.37 0.85 6.01
CA THR A 72 -14.72 2.10 5.35
C THR A 72 -15.06 1.79 3.90
N ALA A 73 -16.34 1.91 3.57
CA ALA A 73 -16.76 1.88 2.17
C ALA A 73 -16.30 3.15 1.46
N CYS A 74 -15.85 3.01 0.23
CA CYS A 74 -15.51 4.14 -0.61
C CYS A 74 -16.74 5.00 -0.88
N ASP A 75 -16.62 6.31 -0.68
CA ASP A 75 -17.70 7.24 -1.03
C ASP A 75 -17.79 7.33 -2.57
N PRO A 76 -18.97 7.03 -3.15
CA PRO A 76 -19.14 7.13 -4.61
C PRO A 76 -18.94 8.55 -5.17
N VAL A 77 -18.82 9.57 -4.33
CA VAL A 77 -18.54 10.95 -4.74
C VAL A 77 -17.07 11.15 -5.13
N LEU A 78 -16.15 10.36 -4.58
CA LEU A 78 -14.72 10.43 -4.89
C LEU A 78 -14.30 9.40 -5.96
N LYS A 79 -15.09 9.28 -7.03
CA LYS A 79 -14.91 8.28 -8.12
C LYS A 79 -13.59 8.40 -8.90
N ASP A 80 -12.83 9.46 -8.70
CA ASP A 80 -11.56 9.70 -9.40
C ASP A 80 -10.35 9.05 -8.72
N LEU A 81 -10.52 8.49 -7.51
CA LEU A 81 -9.45 7.84 -6.76
C LEU A 81 -9.61 6.32 -6.78
N SER A 82 -8.51 5.61 -6.94
CA SER A 82 -8.50 4.16 -6.70
C SER A 82 -8.56 3.85 -5.20
N ASP A 83 -9.09 2.66 -4.84
CA ASP A 83 -9.15 2.22 -3.44
C ASP A 83 -7.79 2.20 -2.78
N THR A 84 -6.74 1.82 -3.51
CA THR A 84 -5.36 1.89 -3.04
C THR A 84 -4.93 3.32 -2.72
N GLU A 85 -5.28 4.28 -3.57
CA GLU A 85 -4.97 5.69 -3.33
C GLU A 85 -5.74 6.24 -2.12
N MET A 86 -7.01 5.87 -1.96
CA MET A 86 -7.81 6.27 -0.79
C MET A 86 -7.22 5.70 0.51
N ALA A 87 -6.88 4.41 0.51
CA ALA A 87 -6.24 3.77 1.66
C ALA A 87 -4.88 4.41 1.98
N PHE A 88 -4.10 4.75 0.95
CA PHE A 88 -2.84 5.46 1.11
C PHE A 88 -3.04 6.83 1.74
N ARG A 89 -3.95 7.66 1.23
CA ARG A 89 -4.24 8.99 1.79
C ARG A 89 -4.80 8.92 3.20
N TRP A 90 -5.63 7.91 3.47
CA TRP A 90 -6.10 7.61 4.82
C TRP A 90 -4.93 7.28 5.78
N ALA A 91 -3.98 6.46 5.37
CA ALA A 91 -2.79 6.15 6.16
C ALA A 91 -1.90 7.38 6.33
N LEU A 92 -1.67 8.14 5.24
CA LEU A 92 -0.82 9.33 5.22
C LEU A 92 -1.32 10.40 6.21
N SER A 93 -2.64 10.60 6.30
CA SER A 93 -3.26 11.57 7.22
C SER A 93 -2.99 11.27 8.71
N ARG A 94 -2.58 10.05 9.04
CA ARG A 94 -2.22 9.62 10.40
C ARG A 94 -0.77 9.84 10.75
N GLN A 95 0.00 10.43 9.84
CA GLN A 95 1.44 10.69 10.02
C GLN A 95 2.20 9.44 10.51
N PRO A 96 2.17 8.33 9.74
CA PRO A 96 2.80 7.08 10.15
C PRO A 96 4.33 7.18 10.15
N ALA A 97 4.98 6.27 10.86
CA ALA A 97 6.44 6.13 10.80
C ALA A 97 6.93 5.66 9.41
N GLU A 98 6.14 4.83 8.75
CA GLU A 98 6.39 4.34 7.38
C GLU A 98 5.08 3.83 6.76
N ILE A 99 4.96 3.93 5.43
CA ILE A 99 3.92 3.26 4.65
C ILE A 99 4.57 2.20 3.75
N VAL A 100 4.02 0.99 3.75
CA VAL A 100 4.44 -0.09 2.86
C VAL A 100 3.23 -0.57 2.07
N LEU A 101 3.34 -0.57 0.74
CA LEU A 101 2.28 -1.04 -0.16
C LEU A 101 2.64 -2.39 -0.76
N PHE A 102 1.72 -3.35 -0.65
CA PHE A 102 1.78 -4.67 -1.27
C PHE A 102 0.64 -4.84 -2.27
N GLY A 103 0.86 -5.61 -3.33
CA GLY A 103 -0.14 -5.82 -4.38
C GLY A 103 -0.51 -4.54 -5.15
N ALA A 104 0.34 -3.52 -5.06
CA ALA A 104 0.15 -2.24 -5.74
C ALA A 104 0.72 -2.22 -7.17
N VAL A 105 1.45 -3.25 -7.55
CA VAL A 105 2.02 -3.46 -8.89
C VAL A 105 1.37 -4.69 -9.49
N GLY A 106 0.98 -4.63 -10.76
CA GLY A 106 0.27 -5.73 -11.39
C GLY A 106 0.20 -5.62 -12.90
N SER A 107 -0.71 -6.36 -13.52
CA SER A 107 -0.88 -6.43 -14.97
C SER A 107 -1.41 -5.13 -15.60
N ARG A 108 -2.09 -4.28 -14.84
CA ARG A 108 -2.56 -2.97 -15.30
C ARG A 108 -1.48 -1.91 -15.09
N LEU A 109 -0.90 -1.46 -16.19
CA LEU A 109 0.18 -0.46 -16.16
C LEU A 109 -0.30 0.90 -15.63
N ASP A 110 -1.53 1.31 -15.96
CA ASP A 110 -2.14 2.56 -15.49
C ASP A 110 -2.23 2.60 -13.96
N HIS A 111 -2.72 1.54 -13.33
CA HIS A 111 -2.77 1.42 -11.87
C HIS A 111 -1.36 1.37 -11.25
N THR A 112 -0.44 0.65 -11.90
CA THR A 112 0.96 0.59 -11.43
C THR A 112 1.59 1.98 -11.43
N LEU A 113 1.41 2.76 -12.50
CA LEU A 113 1.94 4.13 -12.59
C LEU A 113 1.29 5.06 -11.57
N ALA A 114 -0.04 4.98 -11.38
CA ALA A 114 -0.75 5.75 -10.37
C ALA A 114 -0.19 5.44 -8.96
N ASN A 115 -0.01 4.16 -8.63
CA ASN A 115 0.53 3.75 -7.35
C ASN A 115 1.99 4.20 -7.15
N LEU A 116 2.82 4.23 -8.21
CA LEU A 116 4.17 4.78 -8.12
C LEU A 116 4.18 6.28 -7.81
N HIS A 117 3.17 7.05 -8.26
CA HIS A 117 3.03 8.46 -7.91
C HIS A 117 2.77 8.68 -6.41
N LEU A 118 2.17 7.72 -5.70
CA LEU A 118 1.96 7.80 -4.25
C LEU A 118 3.29 7.91 -3.48
N LEU A 119 4.36 7.32 -4.00
CA LEU A 119 5.70 7.50 -3.43
C LEU A 119 6.13 8.98 -3.43
N ALA A 120 5.77 9.73 -4.47
CA ALA A 120 6.08 11.16 -4.54
C ALA A 120 5.24 11.98 -3.54
N GLU A 121 3.98 11.59 -3.30
CA GLU A 121 3.14 12.21 -2.28
C GLU A 121 3.69 11.97 -0.86
N ALA A 122 4.05 10.71 -0.55
CA ALA A 122 4.71 10.38 0.71
C ALA A 122 6.01 11.15 0.92
N HIS A 123 6.81 11.25 -0.15
CA HIS A 123 8.07 12.00 -0.12
C HIS A 123 7.87 13.49 0.19
N LYS A 124 6.85 14.13 -0.42
CA LYS A 124 6.47 15.53 -0.11
C LYS A 124 6.04 15.67 1.35
N ALA A 125 5.31 14.70 1.88
CA ALA A 125 4.89 14.65 3.28
C ALA A 125 6.01 14.25 4.25
N GLN A 126 7.21 13.94 3.74
CA GLN A 126 8.37 13.49 4.53
C GLN A 126 8.13 12.16 5.27
N ILE A 127 7.26 11.32 4.75
CA ILE A 127 6.96 9.99 5.29
C ILE A 127 7.66 8.94 4.43
N PRO A 128 8.49 8.06 5.02
CA PRO A 128 9.06 6.92 4.32
C PRO A 128 7.96 6.06 3.69
N CYS A 129 8.13 5.71 2.41
CA CYS A 129 7.17 4.88 1.71
C CYS A 129 7.88 3.90 0.78
N ARG A 130 7.41 2.66 0.76
CA ARG A 130 7.90 1.59 -0.11
C ARG A 130 6.74 0.90 -0.81
N ILE A 131 6.98 0.49 -2.04
CA ILE A 131 6.14 -0.49 -2.74
C ILE A 131 6.95 -1.76 -2.89
N ILE A 132 6.39 -2.88 -2.45
CA ILE A 132 7.06 -4.18 -2.48
C ILE A 132 6.20 -5.15 -3.28
N ASP A 133 6.82 -5.85 -4.22
CA ASP A 133 6.28 -7.04 -4.87
C ASP A 133 7.21 -8.25 -4.63
N GLU A 134 6.90 -9.39 -5.22
CA GLU A 134 7.69 -10.62 -5.05
C GLU A 134 9.17 -10.46 -5.42
N LYS A 135 9.50 -9.57 -6.36
CA LYS A 135 10.83 -9.45 -6.97
C LYS A 135 11.45 -8.07 -6.82
N ASN A 136 10.63 -7.07 -6.48
CA ASN A 136 11.05 -5.68 -6.52
C ASN A 136 10.66 -4.94 -5.24
N GLU A 137 11.52 -4.00 -4.87
CA GLU A 137 11.21 -2.97 -3.89
C GLU A 137 11.48 -1.60 -4.52
N VAL A 138 10.47 -0.72 -4.49
CA VAL A 138 10.56 0.64 -5.02
C VAL A 138 10.39 1.63 -3.89
N ARG A 139 11.33 2.59 -3.78
CA ARG A 139 11.26 3.69 -2.83
C ARG A 139 11.90 4.96 -3.38
N LEU A 140 11.47 6.12 -2.90
CA LEU A 140 12.12 7.39 -3.18
C LEU A 140 13.06 7.77 -2.03
N PHE A 141 14.26 8.20 -2.37
CA PHE A 141 15.24 8.72 -1.40
C PHE A 141 15.45 10.22 -1.59
N ARG A 142 15.62 10.92 -0.50
CA ARG A 142 16.20 12.27 -0.54
C ARG A 142 17.72 12.11 -0.67
N SER A 143 18.29 12.57 -1.78
CA SER A 143 19.74 12.70 -1.86
C SER A 143 20.17 13.98 -1.18
N CYS A 144 21.01 13.88 -0.17
CA CYS A 144 21.67 15.05 0.42
C CYS A 144 22.64 15.62 -0.61
N GLY A 145 22.29 16.76 -1.24
CA GLY A 145 23.19 17.56 -2.08
C GLY A 145 23.28 17.23 -3.57
N SER A 146 22.43 16.35 -4.13
CA SER A 146 22.37 16.14 -5.59
C SER A 146 21.01 15.52 -5.94
N SER A 147 20.33 16.11 -6.92
CA SER A 147 19.00 15.69 -7.39
C SER A 147 19.03 14.35 -8.14
N ARG A 148 19.45 13.28 -7.47
CA ARG A 148 19.43 11.91 -8.01
C ARG A 148 18.48 11.04 -7.20
N THR A 149 17.38 10.64 -7.82
CA THR A 149 16.48 9.61 -7.31
C THR A 149 17.13 8.24 -7.58
N ARG A 150 17.29 7.44 -6.54
CA ARG A 150 17.83 6.09 -6.66
C ARG A 150 16.70 5.09 -6.41
N CYS A 151 16.38 4.28 -7.42
CA CYS A 151 15.53 3.10 -7.26
C CYS A 151 16.45 1.90 -7.00
N THR A 152 16.19 1.13 -5.96
CA THR A 152 16.90 -0.13 -5.72
C THR A 152 15.92 -1.27 -5.96
N CYS A 153 16.27 -2.18 -6.87
CA CYS A 153 15.61 -3.47 -6.99
C CYS A 153 16.36 -4.48 -6.12
N SER A 154 15.65 -5.29 -5.34
CA SER A 154 16.24 -6.36 -4.57
C SER A 154 16.61 -7.53 -5.51
N GLY A 155 17.79 -7.50 -5.96
CA GLY A 155 18.40 -8.41 -6.89
C GLY A 155 19.57 -7.66 -7.52
N ASN A 156 20.75 -8.17 -7.50
CA ASN A 156 22.07 -7.59 -7.79
C ASN A 156 22.19 -6.55 -8.96
N THR A 157 21.13 -5.80 -9.24
CA THR A 157 21.08 -4.80 -10.33
C THR A 157 20.58 -3.48 -9.77
N THR A 158 21.49 -2.53 -9.63
CA THR A 158 21.17 -1.15 -9.25
C THR A 158 20.69 -0.40 -10.50
N ALA A 159 19.39 -0.16 -10.61
CA ALA A 159 18.83 0.71 -11.64
C ALA A 159 18.75 2.15 -11.11
N THR A 160 19.42 3.08 -11.77
CA THR A 160 19.35 4.50 -11.44
C THR A 160 18.39 5.18 -12.42
N CYS A 161 17.17 5.50 -11.97
CA CYS A 161 16.25 6.32 -12.74
C CYS A 161 16.58 7.80 -12.54
N ARG A 162 16.93 8.51 -13.63
CA ARG A 162 16.99 9.97 -13.65
C ARG A 162 15.61 10.48 -14.05
N PHE A 163 14.88 11.07 -13.12
CA PHE A 163 13.79 11.97 -13.49
C PHE A 163 14.42 13.34 -13.82
N CYS A 164 14.46 13.66 -15.11
CA CYS A 164 14.68 15.05 -15.53
C CYS A 164 13.38 15.83 -15.37
N ARG A 165 13.49 17.06 -14.85
CA ARG A 165 12.42 18.06 -14.88
C ARG A 165 12.08 18.43 -16.31
#